data_096a985f57a1472a0cd5b67798c71529
#
_entry.id   096a985f57a1472a0cd5b67798c71529
#
_cell.length_a   1.000
_cell.length_b   1.000
_cell.length_c   1.000
_cell.angle_alpha   90.00
_cell.angle_beta   90.00
_cell.angle_gamma   90.00
#
_symmetry.space_group_name_H-M   'P 1'
#
loop_
_entity.id
_entity.type
_entity.pdbx_description
1 polymer ?
#
loop_
_entity_poly.entity_id
_entity_poly.type
_entity_poly.pdbx_seq_one_letter_code
_entity_poly.pdbx_strand_id
1 'polypeptide(L)'
;MDWPCLLIVNLNVTSETTELRFPSRIEVVGEAAAAVSNFMNSLGLDEDVAFGVDMAVREAITNAVVHGNKLDAAKVVELRLRNTPETFEIIVHDQGTGFDPNNIPDPTKDENILKTSGRGIFFMRNFMDEVNWSKDPAGGTNVRMIKKL
;
A
#
# COMPACT_ATOMS: atom_id res chain seq x y z
N MET A 1 16.91 -16.98 9.24
CA MET A 1 16.39 -16.12 8.32
C MET A 1 15.96 -14.78 8.86
N ASP A 2 16.45 -13.82 8.30
CA ASP A 2 16.24 -12.53 8.82
C ASP A 2 14.96 -11.96 8.37
N TRP A 3 14.01 -12.02 9.21
CA TRP A 3 12.80 -11.30 9.01
C TRP A 3 12.97 -9.90 9.52
N PRO A 4 13.28 -8.96 8.68
CA PRO A 4 13.27 -7.56 9.09
C PRO A 4 11.85 -7.04 9.25
N CYS A 5 10.94 -7.90 9.55
CA CYS A 5 9.55 -7.57 9.71
C CYS A 5 9.19 -7.57 11.18
N LEU A 6 8.76 -6.43 11.68
CA LEU A 6 8.24 -6.31 13.03
C LEU A 6 6.72 -6.33 12.94
N LEU A 7 6.09 -7.33 13.55
CA LEU A 7 4.65 -7.43 13.60
C LEU A 7 4.14 -6.88 14.93
N ILE A 8 3.31 -5.86 14.87
CA ILE A 8 2.63 -5.30 16.03
C ILE A 8 1.13 -5.42 15.79
N VAL A 9 0.43 -6.09 16.70
CA VAL A 9 -1.01 -6.26 16.63
C VAL A 9 -1.68 -5.60 17.81
N ASN A 10 -2.57 -4.66 17.54
CA ASN A 10 -3.41 -4.03 18.53
C ASN A 10 -4.86 -4.38 18.28
N LEU A 11 -5.48 -4.98 19.27
CA LEU A 11 -6.90 -5.35 19.21
C LEU A 11 -7.72 -4.37 20.02
N ASN A 12 -8.70 -3.79 19.37
CA ASN A 12 -9.68 -2.94 20.03
C ASN A 12 -11.06 -3.55 19.79
N VAL A 13 -12.03 -3.22 20.64
CA VAL A 13 -13.42 -3.75 20.54
C VAL A 13 -14.04 -3.47 19.16
N THR A 14 -13.68 -2.38 18.51
CA THR A 14 -14.26 -1.92 17.25
C THR A 14 -13.31 -1.98 16.07
N SER A 15 -12.02 -2.26 16.29
CA SER A 15 -11.04 -2.28 15.20
C SER A 15 -9.86 -3.17 15.51
N GLU A 16 -9.28 -3.72 14.45
CA GLU A 16 -8.00 -4.42 14.50
C GLU A 16 -6.98 -3.62 13.72
N THR A 17 -5.78 -3.48 14.27
CA THR A 17 -4.66 -2.79 13.60
C THR A 17 -3.45 -3.69 13.60
N THR A 18 -2.84 -3.85 12.43
CA THR A 18 -1.60 -4.61 12.25
C THR A 18 -0.59 -3.70 11.59
N GLU A 19 0.62 -3.67 12.12
CA GLU A 19 1.73 -2.90 11.54
C GLU A 19 2.87 -3.84 11.17
N LEU A 20 3.39 -3.67 9.96
CA LEU A 20 4.47 -4.47 9.40
C LEU A 20 5.54 -3.54 8.82
N ARG A 21 6.79 -3.96 8.89
CA ARG A 21 7.92 -3.18 8.35
C ARG A 21 8.75 -4.07 7.46
N PHE A 22 9.15 -3.56 6.31
CA PHE A 22 9.91 -4.30 5.30
C PHE A 22 11.11 -3.47 4.82
N PRO A 23 12.24 -4.11 4.47
CA PRO A 23 13.31 -3.41 3.76
C PRO A 23 12.87 -3.09 2.34
N SER A 24 13.49 -2.10 1.71
CA SER A 24 13.12 -1.66 0.35
C SER A 24 13.74 -2.55 -0.71
N ARG A 25 13.24 -3.77 -0.82
CA ARG A 25 13.62 -4.76 -1.82
C ARG A 25 12.39 -5.16 -2.62
N ILE A 26 12.59 -5.47 -3.88
CA ILE A 26 11.46 -5.82 -4.75
C ILE A 26 10.72 -7.08 -4.28
N GLU A 27 11.42 -8.00 -3.63
CA GLU A 27 10.85 -9.25 -3.12
C GLU A 27 9.80 -9.02 -2.05
N VAL A 28 9.85 -7.88 -1.34
CA VAL A 28 8.87 -7.60 -0.29
C VAL A 28 7.47 -7.30 -0.82
N VAL A 29 7.35 -6.99 -2.12
CA VAL A 29 6.02 -6.76 -2.73
C VAL A 29 5.15 -7.99 -2.54
N GLY A 30 5.67 -9.17 -2.84
CA GLY A 30 4.96 -10.43 -2.65
C GLY A 30 4.70 -10.74 -1.17
N GLU A 31 5.67 -10.45 -0.30
CA GLU A 31 5.52 -10.67 1.14
C GLU A 31 4.44 -9.77 1.75
N ALA A 32 4.43 -8.51 1.37
CA ALA A 32 3.42 -7.56 1.84
C ALA A 32 2.03 -7.95 1.33
N ALA A 33 1.93 -8.33 0.06
CA ALA A 33 0.66 -8.78 -0.51
C ALA A 33 0.12 -10.03 0.20
N ALA A 34 1.00 -10.97 0.54
CA ALA A 34 0.62 -12.17 1.29
C ALA A 34 0.11 -11.82 2.70
N ALA A 35 0.76 -10.87 3.36
CA ALA A 35 0.33 -10.42 4.69
C ALA A 35 -1.06 -9.77 4.65
N VAL A 36 -1.31 -8.94 3.64
CA VAL A 36 -2.64 -8.32 3.45
C VAL A 36 -3.68 -9.39 3.11
N SER A 37 -3.34 -10.35 2.27
CA SER A 37 -4.25 -11.45 1.91
C SER A 37 -4.66 -12.26 3.15
N ASN A 38 -3.71 -12.58 4.02
CA ASN A 38 -3.99 -13.28 5.26
C ASN A 38 -4.91 -12.46 6.19
N PHE A 39 -4.67 -11.16 6.26
CA PHE A 39 -5.52 -10.26 7.04
C PHE A 39 -6.95 -10.22 6.47
N MET A 40 -7.08 -10.11 5.14
CA MET A 40 -8.38 -10.08 4.47
C MET A 40 -9.16 -11.38 4.63
N ASN A 41 -8.48 -12.51 4.67
CA ASN A 41 -9.14 -13.81 4.85
C ASN A 41 -9.95 -13.85 6.15
N SER A 42 -9.48 -13.18 7.19
CA SER A 42 -10.19 -13.10 8.46
C SER A 42 -11.45 -12.23 8.39
N LEU A 43 -11.55 -11.38 7.38
CA LEU A 43 -12.66 -10.44 7.21
C LEU A 43 -13.81 -11.01 6.39
N GLY A 44 -13.60 -12.14 5.71
CA GLY A 44 -14.63 -12.76 4.87
C GLY A 44 -15.00 -11.92 3.64
N LEU A 45 -14.05 -11.21 3.06
CA LEU A 45 -14.30 -10.38 1.89
C LEU A 45 -14.60 -11.21 0.65
N ASP A 46 -15.44 -10.66 -0.23
CA ASP A 46 -15.71 -11.21 -1.56
C ASP A 46 -14.40 -11.31 -2.36
N GLU A 47 -14.30 -12.34 -3.19
CA GLU A 47 -13.12 -12.60 -4.02
C GLU A 47 -12.76 -11.42 -4.93
N ASP A 48 -13.74 -10.76 -5.53
CA ASP A 48 -13.51 -9.62 -6.41
C ASP A 48 -12.93 -8.44 -5.62
N VAL A 49 -13.44 -8.21 -4.43
CA VAL A 49 -12.92 -7.16 -3.54
C VAL A 49 -11.49 -7.50 -3.11
N ALA A 50 -11.25 -8.74 -2.71
CA ALA A 50 -9.93 -9.19 -2.28
C ALA A 50 -8.90 -9.08 -3.42
N PHE A 51 -9.29 -9.42 -4.65
CA PHE A 51 -8.43 -9.27 -5.82
C PHE A 51 -8.06 -7.81 -6.06
N GLY A 52 -9.04 -6.91 -6.01
CA GLY A 52 -8.80 -5.48 -6.22
C GLY A 52 -7.88 -4.89 -5.15
N VAL A 53 -8.08 -5.26 -3.90
CA VAL A 53 -7.22 -4.83 -2.80
C VAL A 53 -5.80 -5.36 -2.99
N ASP A 54 -5.65 -6.62 -3.36
CA ASP A 54 -4.33 -7.22 -3.64
C ASP A 54 -3.57 -6.45 -4.71
N MET A 55 -4.24 -6.11 -5.82
CA MET A 55 -3.63 -5.33 -6.89
C MET A 55 -3.21 -3.93 -6.42
N ALA A 56 -4.06 -3.27 -5.64
CA ALA A 56 -3.78 -1.95 -5.12
C ALA A 56 -2.58 -1.97 -4.16
N VAL A 57 -2.50 -2.97 -3.29
CA VAL A 57 -1.39 -3.13 -2.35
C VAL A 57 -0.08 -3.37 -3.09
N ARG A 58 -0.07 -4.26 -4.06
CA ARG A 58 1.15 -4.53 -4.86
C ARG A 58 1.67 -3.27 -5.51
N GLU A 59 0.77 -2.47 -6.06
CA GLU A 59 1.17 -1.21 -6.69
C GLU A 59 1.68 -0.20 -5.66
N ALA A 60 1.00 -0.05 -4.53
CA ALA A 60 1.42 0.87 -3.48
C ALA A 60 2.80 0.50 -2.91
N ILE A 61 3.03 -0.78 -2.65
CA ILE A 61 4.32 -1.25 -2.13
C ILE A 61 5.42 -1.10 -3.20
N THR A 62 5.12 -1.41 -4.45
CA THR A 62 6.09 -1.22 -5.55
C THR A 62 6.49 0.25 -5.65
N ASN A 63 5.53 1.16 -5.59
CA ASN A 63 5.81 2.60 -5.63
C ASN A 63 6.66 3.04 -4.44
N ALA A 64 6.38 2.53 -3.25
CA ALA A 64 7.16 2.86 -2.05
C ALA A 64 8.60 2.35 -2.15
N VAL A 65 8.78 1.10 -2.58
CA VAL A 65 10.09 0.45 -2.70
C VAL A 65 10.93 1.06 -3.81
N VAL A 66 10.34 1.18 -5.01
CA VAL A 66 11.08 1.57 -6.22
C VAL A 66 11.17 3.08 -6.35
N HIS A 67 10.06 3.79 -6.26
CA HIS A 67 10.00 5.23 -6.52
C HIS A 67 10.22 6.06 -5.27
N GLY A 68 9.69 5.63 -4.12
CA GLY A 68 9.88 6.32 -2.86
C GLY A 68 11.30 6.12 -2.31
N ASN A 69 11.62 4.92 -1.91
CA ASN A 69 12.90 4.57 -1.28
C ASN A 69 14.02 4.25 -2.27
N LYS A 70 13.71 4.20 -3.56
CA LYS A 70 14.69 3.96 -4.65
C LYS A 70 15.54 2.71 -4.44
N LEU A 71 14.89 1.64 -3.98
CA LEU A 71 15.52 0.34 -3.73
C LEU A 71 16.66 0.40 -2.72
N ASP A 72 16.67 1.39 -1.85
CA ASP A 72 17.66 1.49 -0.78
C ASP A 72 17.24 0.57 0.38
N ALA A 73 17.93 -0.57 0.52
CA ALA A 73 17.61 -1.56 1.55
C ALA A 73 17.78 -1.07 2.98
N ALA A 74 18.49 0.05 3.18
CA ALA A 74 18.60 0.70 4.49
C ALA A 74 17.34 1.47 4.87
N LYS A 75 16.48 1.77 3.88
CA LYS A 75 15.21 2.44 4.11
C LYS A 75 14.08 1.42 4.25
N VAL A 76 13.11 1.75 5.07
CA VAL A 76 12.01 0.87 5.46
C VAL A 76 10.72 1.30 4.81
N VAL A 77 9.92 0.34 4.38
CA VAL A 77 8.53 0.54 4.01
C VAL A 77 7.67 0.03 5.17
N GLU A 78 6.78 0.86 5.66
CA GLU A 78 5.83 0.48 6.70
C GLU A 78 4.45 0.25 6.09
N LEU A 79 3.84 -0.85 6.48
CA LEU A 79 2.50 -1.22 6.07
C LEU A 79 1.63 -1.28 7.31
N ARG A 80 0.56 -0.50 7.31
CA ARG A 80 -0.42 -0.51 8.39
C ARG A 80 -1.76 -0.94 7.85
N LEU A 81 -2.37 -1.93 8.49
CA LEU A 81 -3.68 -2.44 8.14
C LEU A 81 -4.63 -2.18 9.29
N ARG A 82 -5.77 -1.61 9.01
CA ARG A 82 -6.77 -1.33 10.02
C ARG A 82 -8.16 -1.71 9.50
N ASN A 83 -8.85 -2.49 10.29
CA ASN A 83 -10.20 -2.95 10.00
C ASN A 83 -11.17 -2.35 11.02
N THR A 84 -12.25 -1.78 10.54
CA THR A 84 -13.39 -1.37 11.36
C THR A 84 -14.63 -2.12 10.83
N PRO A 85 -15.79 -2.07 11.51
CA PRO A 85 -17.00 -2.70 10.95
C PRO A 85 -17.40 -2.18 9.58
N GLU A 86 -16.98 -0.98 9.22
CA GLU A 86 -17.41 -0.29 8.01
C GLU A 86 -16.36 -0.19 6.92
N THR A 87 -15.07 -0.29 7.29
CA THR A 87 -13.98 -0.04 6.36
C THR A 87 -12.78 -0.94 6.59
N PHE A 88 -12.02 -1.14 5.53
CA PHE A 88 -10.68 -1.70 5.57
C PHE A 88 -9.72 -0.64 5.07
N GLU A 89 -8.77 -0.25 5.91
CA GLU A 89 -7.81 0.80 5.61
C GLU A 89 -6.40 0.22 5.50
N ILE A 90 -5.68 0.66 4.49
CA ILE A 90 -4.29 0.29 4.25
C ILE A 90 -3.48 1.57 4.13
N ILE A 91 -2.40 1.69 4.91
CA ILE A 91 -1.47 2.80 4.81
C ILE A 91 -0.09 2.24 4.48
N VAL A 92 0.52 2.77 3.43
CA VAL A 92 1.89 2.44 3.05
C VAL A 92 2.74 3.70 3.22
N HIS A 93 3.78 3.60 4.05
CA HIS A 93 4.69 4.70 4.33
C HIS A 93 6.09 4.37 3.80
N ASP A 94 6.69 5.27 3.04
CA ASP A 94 8.08 5.20 2.63
C ASP A 94 8.91 6.31 3.27
N GLN A 95 10.22 6.20 3.18
CA GLN A 95 11.19 7.16 3.72
C GLN A 95 11.87 7.97 2.61
N GLY A 96 11.21 8.10 1.46
CA GLY A 96 11.75 8.81 0.31
C GLY A 96 11.63 10.32 0.42
N THR A 97 11.94 10.99 -0.67
CA THR A 97 11.91 12.47 -0.75
C THR A 97 10.52 13.03 -0.99
N GLY A 98 9.55 12.15 -1.17
CA GLY A 98 8.19 12.52 -1.45
C GLY A 98 7.77 12.19 -2.88
N PHE A 99 6.48 12.14 -3.07
CA PHE A 99 5.86 11.78 -4.33
C PHE A 99 4.65 12.68 -4.51
N ASP A 100 4.56 13.34 -5.66
CA ASP A 100 3.44 14.23 -5.95
C ASP A 100 2.45 13.53 -6.89
N PRO A 101 1.30 13.11 -6.37
CA PRO A 101 0.28 12.43 -7.19
C PRO A 101 -0.32 13.36 -8.27
N ASN A 102 -0.20 14.67 -8.10
CA ASN A 102 -0.73 15.63 -9.09
C ASN A 102 0.16 15.71 -10.34
N ASN A 103 1.39 15.24 -10.25
CA ASN A 103 2.32 15.20 -11.37
C ASN A 103 2.30 13.89 -12.13
N ILE A 104 1.35 13.01 -11.81
CA ILE A 104 1.25 11.72 -12.48
C ILE A 104 0.54 11.90 -13.81
N PRO A 105 1.14 11.40 -14.91
CA PRO A 105 0.49 11.47 -16.21
C PRO A 105 -0.83 10.67 -16.22
N ASP A 106 -1.82 11.18 -16.93
CA ASP A 106 -3.08 10.45 -17.13
C ASP A 106 -2.79 9.19 -17.96
N PRO A 107 -3.00 7.99 -17.41
CA PRO A 107 -2.68 6.75 -18.12
C PRO A 107 -3.62 6.44 -19.28
N THR A 108 -4.74 7.18 -19.38
CA THR A 108 -5.68 7.01 -20.49
C THR A 108 -5.29 7.78 -21.74
N LYS A 109 -4.30 8.68 -21.66
CA LYS A 109 -3.79 9.40 -22.81
C LYS A 109 -2.78 8.53 -23.55
N ASP A 110 -2.79 8.58 -24.89
CA ASP A 110 -1.93 7.77 -25.74
C ASP A 110 -0.45 7.89 -25.37
N GLU A 111 0.03 9.07 -25.06
CA GLU A 111 1.40 9.34 -24.69
C GLU A 111 1.82 8.70 -23.36
N ASN A 112 0.84 8.33 -22.53
CA ASN A 112 1.06 7.81 -21.18
C ASN A 112 0.79 6.31 -21.06
N ILE A 113 0.27 5.66 -22.09
CA ILE A 113 -0.15 4.26 -22.05
C ILE A 113 0.97 3.32 -21.61
N LEU A 114 2.21 3.63 -21.96
CA LEU A 114 3.36 2.79 -21.64
C LEU A 114 4.00 3.11 -20.28
N LYS A 115 3.52 4.13 -19.58
CA LYS A 115 4.07 4.52 -18.27
C LYS A 115 3.43 3.69 -17.17
N THR A 116 4.17 2.72 -16.66
CA THR A 116 3.68 1.73 -15.69
C THR A 116 3.19 2.34 -14.39
N SER A 117 3.92 3.31 -13.82
CA SER A 117 3.56 3.94 -12.54
C SER A 117 2.24 4.70 -12.61
N GLY A 118 1.99 5.41 -13.71
CA GLY A 118 0.71 6.12 -13.90
C GLY A 118 -0.46 5.16 -14.00
N ARG A 119 -0.27 4.00 -14.64
CA ARG A 119 -1.29 2.96 -14.73
C ARG A 119 -1.61 2.36 -13.37
N GLY A 120 -0.59 2.09 -12.57
CA GLY A 120 -0.76 1.52 -11.25
C GLY A 120 -1.62 2.40 -10.36
N ILE A 121 -1.38 3.70 -10.36
CA ILE A 121 -2.18 4.66 -9.58
C ILE A 121 -3.62 4.71 -10.07
N PHE A 122 -3.81 4.67 -11.39
CA PHE A 122 -5.13 4.59 -11.98
C PHE A 122 -5.89 3.36 -11.47
N PHE A 123 -5.25 2.19 -11.46
CA PHE A 123 -5.85 0.95 -10.96
C PHE A 123 -6.12 1.01 -9.46
N MET A 124 -5.21 1.58 -8.66
CA MET A 124 -5.44 1.77 -7.23
C MET A 124 -6.74 2.55 -6.98
N ARG A 125 -6.93 3.64 -7.71
CA ARG A 125 -8.13 4.47 -7.59
C ARG A 125 -9.40 3.76 -8.05
N ASN A 126 -9.28 2.81 -8.98
CA ASN A 126 -10.43 2.03 -9.45
C ASN A 126 -10.84 0.94 -8.46
N PHE A 127 -9.87 0.30 -7.81
CA PHE A 127 -10.15 -0.82 -6.91
C PHE A 127 -10.49 -0.37 -5.49
N MET A 128 -9.96 0.77 -5.06
CA MET A 128 -10.21 1.28 -3.72
C MET A 128 -11.27 2.39 -3.78
N ASP A 129 -12.00 2.57 -2.68
CA ASP A 129 -13.01 3.61 -2.59
C ASP A 129 -12.39 4.99 -2.38
N GLU A 130 -11.26 5.05 -1.66
CA GLU A 130 -10.50 6.28 -1.47
C GLU A 130 -9.02 5.98 -1.54
N VAL A 131 -8.25 6.86 -2.18
CA VAL A 131 -6.79 6.81 -2.20
C VAL A 131 -6.26 8.23 -2.00
N ASN A 132 -5.48 8.43 -0.95
CA ASN A 132 -4.91 9.73 -0.61
C ASN A 132 -3.42 9.64 -0.34
N TRP A 133 -2.66 10.56 -0.92
CA TRP A 133 -1.23 10.70 -0.66
C TRP A 133 -1.00 11.91 0.22
N SER A 134 -0.05 11.80 1.14
CA SER A 134 0.38 12.92 1.97
C SER A 134 1.85 12.80 2.30
N LYS A 135 2.49 13.93 2.56
CA LYS A 135 3.85 13.94 3.06
C LYS A 135 3.83 13.72 4.56
N ASP A 136 4.70 12.83 5.04
CA ASP A 136 4.85 12.62 6.46
C ASP A 136 5.71 13.75 7.06
N PRO A 137 5.31 14.36 8.18
CA PRO A 137 6.12 15.41 8.84
C PRO A 137 7.52 14.94 9.23
N ALA A 138 7.69 13.64 9.50
CA ALA A 138 8.99 13.04 9.82
C ALA A 138 9.80 12.65 8.58
N GLY A 139 9.27 12.91 7.40
CA GLY A 139 9.90 12.57 6.11
C GLY A 139 9.24 11.39 5.43
N GLY A 140 9.26 11.40 4.10
CA GLY A 140 8.67 10.36 3.29
C GLY A 140 7.23 10.64 2.91
N THR A 141 6.60 9.65 2.33
CA THR A 141 5.24 9.73 1.78
C THR A 141 4.36 8.67 2.39
N ASN A 142 3.12 9.05 2.69
CA ASN A 142 2.06 8.11 3.07
C ASN A 142 1.08 7.99 1.91
N VAL A 143 0.71 6.76 1.57
CA VAL A 143 -0.47 6.51 0.76
C VAL A 143 -1.50 5.79 1.63
N ARG A 144 -2.69 6.34 1.69
CA ARG A 144 -3.79 5.79 2.49
C ARG A 144 -4.88 5.34 1.53
N MET A 145 -5.23 4.07 1.62
CA MET A 145 -6.25 3.46 0.78
C MET A 145 -7.36 2.91 1.65
N ILE A 146 -8.60 3.18 1.27
CA ILE A 146 -9.77 2.74 2.03
C ILE A 146 -10.68 1.94 1.12
N LYS A 147 -11.13 0.80 1.63
CA LYS A 147 -12.18 -0.02 1.02
C LYS A 147 -13.36 -0.06 1.97
N LYS A 148 -14.53 0.34 1.49
CA LYS A 148 -15.78 0.26 2.26
C LYS A 148 -16.28 -1.19 2.26
N LEU A 149 -16.71 -1.65 3.39
CA LEU A 149 -17.21 -3.00 3.61
C LEU A 149 -18.73 -3.06 3.59
#